data_b2a37c0dbedca92b46f8040a11fb5e98
#
_entry.id   b2a37c0dbedca92b46f8040a11fb5e98
#
_cell.length_a   1.000
_cell.length_b   1.000
_cell.length_c   1.000
_cell.angle_alpha   90.00
_cell.angle_beta   90.00
_cell.angle_gamma   90.00
#
_symmetry.space_group_name_H-M   'P 1'
#
loop_
_entity.id
_entity.type
_entity.pdbx_description
1 polymer ?
#
loop_
_entity_poly.entity_id
_entity_poly.type
_entity_poly.pdbx_seq_one_letter_code
_entity_poly.pdbx_strand_id
1 'polypeptide(L)'
;MERIIFHCDLNSFYASVELLDHPELRHLPVAVCGDPESRHGIILAKNEPAKKFQVKTAETIWQAKRKCPDLVLLPAHHSVYREFSQKINRMYQDYTDLVEPFGIDESWLDVSGTLHLFGGDPVALADEIRRRMRQEFGLTISVGISFNKIFAKLGSDYKKPDATTWISRDNYQRLVWPLPVTDLLYVGRSAAETLERVGVRTIGDLARFDRERLFRLLGKQGSQLHDYACGLDRSPVAPAGQYTPPKSVGNGNTFAHNLQSREEIQAGIVQLADQVGARLRRHRMKCTGVALQIRDPDFRDISRQKRLEVPTCLGREIAREAMELADGCWNMQKPVRALTVTAIYLIPEDQAAVQQTLFGDQGAEQRERLEKLAHAMDAIRDKYGKGAIGLASSPKETRERHAPPPGGGREE
;
A
#
# COMPACT_ATOMS: atom_id res chain seq x y z
N MET A 1 -23.75 -19.09 -16.04
CA MET A 1 -24.11 -18.49 -14.76
C MET A 1 -23.63 -17.05 -14.72
N GLU A 2 -24.40 -16.16 -14.15
CA GLU A 2 -23.95 -14.79 -13.90
C GLU A 2 -22.90 -14.80 -12.79
N ARG A 3 -21.84 -13.96 -12.95
CA ARG A 3 -20.80 -13.85 -11.92
C ARG A 3 -21.36 -13.15 -10.69
N ILE A 4 -21.00 -13.66 -9.53
CA ILE A 4 -21.32 -13.05 -8.22
C ILE A 4 -20.02 -12.76 -7.50
N ILE A 5 -19.64 -11.48 -7.50
CA ILE A 5 -18.41 -11.00 -6.89
C ILE A 5 -18.75 -10.15 -5.68
N PHE A 6 -18.15 -10.47 -4.56
CA PHE A 6 -18.18 -9.63 -3.36
C PHE A 6 -16.93 -8.76 -3.30
N HIS A 7 -17.10 -7.56 -2.81
CA HIS A 7 -16.00 -6.74 -2.30
C HIS A 7 -16.25 -6.50 -0.81
N CYS A 8 -15.37 -7.03 0.01
CA CYS A 8 -15.40 -6.90 1.47
C CYS A 8 -14.41 -5.83 1.91
N ASP A 9 -14.87 -4.84 2.69
CA ASP A 9 -14.08 -3.67 3.11
C ASP A 9 -14.27 -3.45 4.61
N LEU A 10 -13.18 -3.54 5.38
CA LEU A 10 -13.18 -3.39 6.83
C LEU A 10 -13.41 -1.93 7.24
N ASN A 11 -14.44 -1.70 8.05
CA ASN A 11 -14.82 -0.35 8.44
C ASN A 11 -13.81 0.27 9.41
N SER A 12 -13.21 1.41 9.03
CA SER A 12 -12.26 2.16 9.86
C SER A 12 -11.13 1.28 10.42
N PHE A 13 -10.59 0.37 9.61
CA PHE A 13 -9.83 -0.82 9.99
C PHE A 13 -8.84 -0.60 11.13
N TYR A 14 -7.81 0.25 10.96
CA TYR A 14 -6.81 0.45 12.01
C TYR A 14 -7.43 0.97 13.31
N ALA A 15 -8.34 1.94 13.22
CA ALA A 15 -9.00 2.46 14.41
C ALA A 15 -9.88 1.39 15.09
N SER A 16 -10.55 0.54 14.30
CA SER A 16 -11.36 -0.55 14.84
C SER A 16 -10.52 -1.61 15.54
N VAL A 17 -9.34 -1.95 15.00
CA VAL A 17 -8.40 -2.90 15.64
C VAL A 17 -7.87 -2.35 16.95
N GLU A 18 -7.38 -1.08 16.99
CA GLU A 18 -6.90 -0.47 18.23
C GLU A 18 -8.00 -0.39 19.30
N LEU A 19 -9.24 -0.13 18.89
CA LEU A 19 -10.39 -0.05 19.80
C LEU A 19 -10.87 -1.42 20.32
N LEU A 20 -10.28 -2.54 19.91
CA LEU A 20 -10.53 -3.83 20.55
C LEU A 20 -9.90 -3.85 21.96
N ASP A 21 -8.70 -3.29 22.10
CA ASP A 21 -7.98 -3.21 23.36
C ASP A 21 -8.40 -1.98 24.19
N HIS A 22 -9.12 -1.02 23.57
CA HIS A 22 -9.58 0.23 24.20
C HIS A 22 -11.09 0.43 24.07
N PRO A 23 -11.92 -0.49 24.61
CA PRO A 23 -13.37 -0.43 24.46
C PRO A 23 -14.00 0.85 25.06
N GLU A 24 -13.38 1.45 26.07
CA GLU A 24 -13.79 2.70 26.70
C GLU A 24 -13.72 3.92 25.77
N LEU A 25 -12.87 3.86 24.74
CA LEU A 25 -12.68 4.94 23.79
C LEU A 25 -13.64 4.88 22.59
N ARG A 26 -14.44 3.82 22.45
CA ARG A 26 -15.29 3.61 21.28
C ARG A 26 -16.29 4.74 20.99
N HIS A 27 -16.70 5.43 22.03
CA HIS A 27 -17.67 6.53 21.93
C HIS A 27 -17.03 7.90 21.72
N LEU A 28 -15.71 8.00 21.89
CA LEU A 28 -14.94 9.21 21.69
C LEU A 28 -14.43 9.33 20.26
N PRO A 29 -14.11 10.53 19.76
CA PRO A 29 -13.43 10.70 18.50
C PRO A 29 -11.99 10.18 18.62
N VAL A 30 -11.66 9.11 17.89
CA VAL A 30 -10.34 8.45 17.90
C VAL A 30 -9.76 8.43 16.50
N ALA A 31 -8.48 8.69 16.40
CA ALA A 31 -7.70 8.50 15.17
C ALA A 31 -6.39 7.75 15.45
N VAL A 32 -6.03 6.86 14.55
CA VAL A 32 -4.72 6.24 14.51
C VAL A 32 -3.81 7.11 13.64
N CYS A 33 -2.62 7.39 14.13
CA CYS A 33 -1.69 8.28 13.44
C CYS A 33 -0.25 7.75 13.48
N GLY A 34 0.61 8.35 12.67
CA GLY A 34 2.07 8.24 12.84
C GLY A 34 2.52 8.92 14.13
N ASP A 35 3.83 8.92 14.38
CA ASP A 35 4.42 9.54 15.56
C ASP A 35 3.96 11.02 15.72
N PRO A 36 3.22 11.36 16.79
CA PRO A 36 2.72 12.71 17.04
C PRO A 36 3.82 13.75 17.21
N GLU A 37 4.99 13.35 17.71
CA GLU A 37 6.16 14.21 17.88
C GLU A 37 6.91 14.47 16.58
N SER A 38 6.60 13.70 15.55
CA SER A 38 7.19 13.85 14.22
C SER A 38 6.51 14.98 13.44
N ARG A 39 7.32 15.86 12.81
CA ARG A 39 6.82 16.96 11.95
C ARG A 39 6.00 16.50 10.73
N HIS A 40 5.92 15.22 10.49
CA HIS A 40 5.21 14.61 9.34
C HIS A 40 4.19 13.55 9.76
N GLY A 41 3.79 13.54 11.04
CA GLY A 41 2.72 12.68 11.53
C GLY A 41 1.39 13.03 10.85
N ILE A 42 0.74 12.02 10.26
CA ILE A 42 -0.55 12.13 9.58
C ILE A 42 -1.57 11.16 10.18
N ILE A 43 -2.85 11.47 9.97
CA ILE A 43 -3.94 10.57 10.32
C ILE A 43 -3.95 9.40 9.33
N LEU A 44 -3.85 8.17 9.84
CA LEU A 44 -3.89 6.94 9.06
C LEU A 44 -5.31 6.37 8.97
N ALA A 45 -6.03 6.34 10.10
CA ALA A 45 -7.42 5.92 10.17
C ALA A 45 -8.15 6.68 11.27
N LYS A 46 -9.47 6.66 11.24
CA LYS A 46 -10.32 7.30 12.25
C LYS A 46 -11.63 6.53 12.38
N ASN A 47 -12.23 6.59 13.60
CA ASN A 47 -13.52 5.98 13.88
C ASN A 47 -14.70 6.86 13.43
N GLU A 48 -15.93 6.35 13.54
CA GLU A 48 -17.13 7.07 13.13
C GLU A 48 -17.37 8.37 13.92
N PRO A 49 -17.16 8.45 15.25
CA PRO A 49 -17.23 9.72 15.96
C PRO A 49 -16.26 10.78 15.38
N ALA A 50 -15.03 10.44 15.06
CA ALA A 50 -14.07 11.39 14.48
C ALA A 50 -14.45 11.82 13.05
N LYS A 51 -15.08 10.94 12.26
CA LYS A 51 -15.60 11.29 10.92
C LYS A 51 -16.64 12.40 10.96
N LYS A 52 -17.47 12.48 12.03
CA LYS A 52 -18.47 13.54 12.20
C LYS A 52 -17.84 14.94 12.29
N PHE A 53 -16.62 15.04 12.78
CA PHE A 53 -15.81 16.27 12.78
C PHE A 53 -15.03 16.50 11.49
N GLN A 54 -15.32 15.72 10.43
CA GLN A 54 -14.65 15.82 9.13
C GLN A 54 -13.14 15.59 9.20
N VAL A 55 -12.65 14.82 10.16
CA VAL A 55 -11.27 14.34 10.20
C VAL A 55 -11.01 13.44 8.99
N LYS A 56 -9.95 13.72 8.24
CA LYS A 56 -9.62 13.02 6.99
C LYS A 56 -8.35 12.18 7.13
N THR A 57 -8.29 11.05 6.42
CA THR A 57 -7.05 10.29 6.25
C THR A 57 -6.07 11.13 5.44
N ALA A 58 -4.77 11.00 5.75
CA ALA A 58 -3.64 11.73 5.18
C ALA A 58 -3.57 13.23 5.54
N GLU A 59 -4.48 13.78 6.34
CA GLU A 59 -4.28 15.13 6.88
C GLU A 59 -3.30 15.12 8.06
N THR A 60 -2.68 16.25 8.32
CA THR A 60 -1.75 16.38 9.45
C THR A 60 -2.51 16.31 10.79
N ILE A 61 -1.83 15.82 11.83
CA ILE A 61 -2.40 15.75 13.18
C ILE A 61 -2.89 17.13 13.64
N TRP A 62 -2.15 18.19 13.32
CA TRP A 62 -2.54 19.56 13.64
C TRP A 62 -3.85 19.98 12.96
N GLN A 63 -4.04 19.65 11.67
CA GLN A 63 -5.30 19.94 10.96
C GLN A 63 -6.47 19.16 11.56
N ALA A 64 -6.25 17.88 11.91
CA ALA A 64 -7.26 17.05 12.55
C ALA A 64 -7.69 17.61 13.91
N LYS A 65 -6.72 17.99 14.77
CA LYS A 65 -7.01 18.58 16.09
C LYS A 65 -7.69 19.94 16.00
N ARG A 66 -7.45 20.75 14.98
CA ARG A 66 -8.22 21.99 14.76
C ARG A 66 -9.70 21.75 14.51
N LYS A 67 -10.07 20.62 13.85
CA LYS A 67 -11.47 20.25 13.60
C LYS A 67 -12.09 19.55 14.80
N CYS A 68 -11.30 18.77 15.52
CA CYS A 68 -11.72 17.99 16.67
C CYS A 68 -10.68 18.16 17.80
N PRO A 69 -10.82 19.18 18.68
CA PRO A 69 -9.88 19.44 19.77
C PRO A 69 -9.69 18.24 20.72
N ASP A 70 -10.77 17.51 20.99
CA ASP A 70 -10.79 16.34 21.88
C ASP A 70 -10.42 15.03 21.17
N LEU A 71 -9.81 15.11 19.98
CA LEU A 71 -9.39 13.93 19.22
C LEU A 71 -8.34 13.12 20.00
N VAL A 72 -8.69 11.90 20.36
CA VAL A 72 -7.78 10.92 20.96
C VAL A 72 -6.90 10.35 19.86
N LEU A 73 -5.58 10.37 20.06
CA LEU A 73 -4.61 9.84 19.11
C LEU A 73 -4.03 8.53 19.65
N LEU A 74 -4.08 7.48 18.83
CA LEU A 74 -3.48 6.18 19.11
C LEU A 74 -2.31 5.92 18.14
N PRO A 75 -1.23 5.28 18.59
CA PRO A 75 -0.13 4.87 17.73
C PRO A 75 -0.57 3.75 16.79
N ALA A 76 0.13 3.60 15.66
CA ALA A 76 -0.17 2.56 14.69
C ALA A 76 0.65 1.28 14.94
N HIS A 77 -0.01 0.14 15.09
CA HIS A 77 0.60 -1.18 15.25
C HIS A 77 0.49 -2.02 13.98
N HIS A 78 1.24 -1.67 12.94
CA HIS A 78 1.16 -2.29 11.60
C HIS A 78 1.34 -3.81 11.58
N SER A 79 2.07 -4.41 12.53
CA SER A 79 2.21 -5.87 12.65
C SER A 79 0.88 -6.53 13.02
N VAL A 80 0.14 -5.93 13.96
CA VAL A 80 -1.18 -6.39 14.40
C VAL A 80 -2.19 -6.31 13.25
N TYR A 81 -2.21 -5.17 12.52
CA TYR A 81 -3.11 -5.04 11.37
C TYR A 81 -2.85 -6.09 10.30
N ARG A 82 -1.58 -6.40 10.02
CA ARG A 82 -1.23 -7.47 9.07
C ARG A 82 -1.71 -8.83 9.55
N GLU A 83 -1.59 -9.13 10.83
CA GLU A 83 -2.06 -10.38 11.42
C GLU A 83 -3.59 -10.51 11.27
N PHE A 84 -4.36 -9.47 11.62
CA PHE A 84 -5.81 -9.43 11.41
C PHE A 84 -6.17 -9.63 9.94
N SER A 85 -5.53 -8.89 9.02
CA SER A 85 -5.75 -9.02 7.59
C SER A 85 -5.53 -10.46 7.10
N GLN A 86 -4.46 -11.12 7.56
CA GLN A 86 -4.17 -12.51 7.19
C GLN A 86 -5.21 -13.49 7.73
N LYS A 87 -5.63 -13.34 8.99
CA LYS A 87 -6.67 -14.18 9.60
C LYS A 87 -8.00 -14.01 8.87
N ILE A 88 -8.39 -12.78 8.57
CA ILE A 88 -9.62 -12.46 7.86
C ILE A 88 -9.61 -13.04 6.45
N ASN A 89 -8.51 -12.88 5.71
CA ASN A 89 -8.39 -13.46 4.37
C ASN A 89 -8.43 -15.00 4.38
N ARG A 90 -7.96 -15.65 5.45
CA ARG A 90 -8.17 -17.10 5.63
C ARG A 90 -9.64 -17.45 5.88
N MET A 91 -10.35 -16.67 6.69
CA MET A 91 -11.78 -16.86 6.94
C MET A 91 -12.59 -16.74 5.63
N TYR A 92 -12.23 -15.81 4.72
CA TYR A 92 -12.87 -15.72 3.42
C TYR A 92 -12.69 -16.98 2.56
N GLN A 93 -11.58 -17.71 2.72
CA GLN A 93 -11.33 -18.96 1.99
C GLN A 93 -12.26 -20.12 2.40
N ASP A 94 -13.00 -20.01 3.50
CA ASP A 94 -14.05 -20.96 3.86
C ASP A 94 -15.23 -20.90 2.89
N TYR A 95 -15.36 -19.82 2.11
CA TYR A 95 -16.46 -19.56 1.18
C TYR A 95 -16.08 -19.77 -0.28
N THR A 96 -14.83 -19.49 -0.64
CA THR A 96 -14.31 -19.66 -2.00
C THR A 96 -12.78 -19.65 -1.98
N ASP A 97 -12.16 -20.34 -2.93
CA ASP A 97 -10.71 -20.28 -3.18
C ASP A 97 -10.30 -19.04 -4.02
N LEU A 98 -11.29 -18.35 -4.62
CA LEU A 98 -11.06 -17.12 -5.39
C LEU A 98 -11.16 -15.90 -4.45
N VAL A 99 -10.10 -15.65 -3.70
CA VAL A 99 -9.95 -14.52 -2.77
C VAL A 99 -8.74 -13.69 -3.18
N GLU A 100 -9.00 -12.47 -3.63
CA GLU A 100 -7.97 -11.52 -4.08
C GLU A 100 -7.90 -10.32 -3.15
N PRO A 101 -6.88 -10.20 -2.28
CA PRO A 101 -6.63 -9.00 -1.51
C PRO A 101 -6.34 -7.79 -2.43
N PHE A 102 -6.98 -6.66 -2.16
CA PHE A 102 -6.75 -5.41 -2.88
C PHE A 102 -5.97 -4.39 -2.02
N GLY A 103 -6.10 -4.50 -0.73
CA GLY A 103 -5.38 -3.75 0.28
C GLY A 103 -5.17 -4.59 1.52
N ILE A 104 -4.78 -3.95 2.62
CA ILE A 104 -4.67 -4.64 3.91
C ILE A 104 -6.03 -4.93 4.53
N ASP A 105 -7.05 -4.17 4.15
CA ASP A 105 -8.42 -4.15 4.70
C ASP A 105 -9.51 -4.47 3.67
N GLU A 106 -9.14 -4.75 2.43
CA GLU A 106 -10.09 -4.98 1.33
C GLU A 106 -9.76 -6.25 0.56
N SER A 107 -10.80 -7.00 0.17
CA SER A 107 -10.64 -8.21 -0.67
C SER A 107 -11.84 -8.40 -1.59
N TRP A 108 -11.58 -8.88 -2.81
CA TRP A 108 -12.62 -9.45 -3.68
C TRP A 108 -12.73 -10.95 -3.47
N LEU A 109 -13.97 -11.44 -3.48
CA LEU A 109 -14.32 -12.84 -3.46
C LEU A 109 -15.21 -13.16 -4.67
N ASP A 110 -14.86 -14.15 -5.47
CA ASP A 110 -15.77 -14.67 -6.50
C ASP A 110 -16.44 -15.94 -5.94
N VAL A 111 -17.72 -15.79 -5.59
CA VAL A 111 -18.52 -16.87 -5.02
C VAL A 111 -19.44 -17.53 -6.06
N SER A 112 -19.28 -17.21 -7.34
CA SER A 112 -20.15 -17.71 -8.42
C SER A 112 -20.24 -19.24 -8.43
N GLY A 113 -19.13 -19.94 -8.21
CA GLY A 113 -19.05 -21.40 -8.24
C GLY A 113 -19.47 -22.06 -6.93
N THR A 114 -19.47 -21.35 -5.81
CA THR A 114 -19.68 -21.91 -4.46
C THR A 114 -21.00 -21.46 -3.82
N LEU A 115 -21.65 -20.43 -4.34
CA LEU A 115 -22.85 -19.81 -3.75
C LEU A 115 -23.95 -20.84 -3.44
N HIS A 116 -24.11 -21.86 -4.29
CA HIS A 116 -25.12 -22.93 -4.09
C HIS A 116 -24.89 -23.75 -2.82
N LEU A 117 -23.64 -23.82 -2.32
CA LEU A 117 -23.28 -24.51 -1.07
C LEU A 117 -23.77 -23.73 0.16
N PHE A 118 -24.09 -22.45 0.00
CA PHE A 118 -24.50 -21.53 1.06
C PHE A 118 -25.95 -21.03 0.86
N GLY A 119 -26.81 -21.87 0.29
CA GLY A 119 -28.24 -21.56 0.12
C GLY A 119 -28.61 -20.76 -1.12
N GLY A 120 -27.64 -20.36 -1.95
CA GLY A 120 -27.88 -19.73 -3.26
C GLY A 120 -28.28 -18.25 -3.24
N ASP A 121 -28.43 -17.61 -2.07
CA ASP A 121 -28.74 -16.19 -1.93
C ASP A 121 -27.47 -15.37 -1.61
N PRO A 122 -27.01 -14.50 -2.53
CA PRO A 122 -25.79 -13.73 -2.33
C PRO A 122 -25.92 -12.69 -1.20
N VAL A 123 -27.11 -12.17 -0.92
CA VAL A 123 -27.30 -11.20 0.18
C VAL A 123 -27.21 -11.92 1.53
N ALA A 124 -27.89 -13.07 1.66
CA ALA A 124 -27.84 -13.88 2.86
C ALA A 124 -26.39 -14.32 3.18
N LEU A 125 -25.61 -14.72 2.16
CA LEU A 125 -24.20 -15.09 2.34
C LEU A 125 -23.35 -13.90 2.77
N ALA A 126 -23.51 -12.72 2.16
CA ALA A 126 -22.81 -11.51 2.54
C ALA A 126 -23.11 -11.10 3.99
N ASP A 127 -24.37 -11.20 4.41
CA ASP A 127 -24.78 -10.90 5.79
C ASP A 127 -24.27 -11.93 6.79
N GLU A 128 -24.13 -13.20 6.39
CA GLU A 128 -23.45 -14.23 7.20
C GLU A 128 -21.97 -13.86 7.40
N ILE A 129 -21.25 -13.51 6.34
CA ILE A 129 -19.84 -13.08 6.44
C ILE A 129 -19.70 -11.86 7.36
N ARG A 130 -20.59 -10.87 7.25
CA ARG A 130 -20.62 -9.69 8.14
C ARG A 130 -20.85 -10.09 9.61
N ARG A 131 -21.80 -10.98 9.86
CA ARG A 131 -22.09 -11.50 11.21
C ARG A 131 -20.89 -12.23 11.78
N ARG A 132 -20.25 -13.11 10.99
CA ARG A 132 -19.08 -13.88 11.37
C ARG A 132 -17.90 -12.96 11.68
N MET A 133 -17.69 -11.90 10.89
CA MET A 133 -16.66 -10.87 11.14
C MET A 133 -16.80 -10.24 12.53
N ARG A 134 -18.02 -9.91 12.94
CA ARG A 134 -18.27 -9.37 14.29
C ARG A 134 -18.01 -10.40 15.39
N GLN A 135 -18.42 -11.64 15.17
CA GLN A 135 -18.33 -12.69 16.19
C GLN A 135 -16.89 -13.17 16.42
N GLU A 136 -16.12 -13.34 15.36
CA GLU A 136 -14.77 -13.91 15.43
C GLU A 136 -13.69 -12.84 15.63
N PHE A 137 -13.86 -11.64 15.07
CA PHE A 137 -12.83 -10.60 15.07
C PHE A 137 -13.24 -9.33 15.83
N GLY A 138 -14.49 -9.18 16.23
CA GLY A 138 -14.98 -7.95 16.84
C GLY A 138 -14.99 -6.74 15.90
N LEU A 139 -14.83 -6.95 14.60
CA LEU A 139 -14.77 -5.93 13.57
C LEU A 139 -16.05 -5.89 12.74
N THR A 140 -16.25 -4.82 11.98
CA THR A 140 -17.34 -4.72 11.01
C THR A 140 -16.81 -4.54 9.59
N ILE A 141 -17.56 -5.05 8.61
CA ILE A 141 -17.26 -4.89 7.19
C ILE A 141 -18.47 -4.36 6.43
N SER A 142 -18.23 -3.66 5.33
CA SER A 142 -19.23 -3.37 4.32
C SER A 142 -18.99 -4.28 3.10
N VAL A 143 -20.04 -4.90 2.59
CA VAL A 143 -19.96 -5.84 1.47
C VAL A 143 -20.73 -5.29 0.28
N GLY A 144 -20.02 -5.11 -0.83
CA GLY A 144 -20.65 -4.85 -2.13
C GLY A 144 -20.74 -6.12 -2.93
N ILE A 145 -21.91 -6.40 -3.47
CA ILE A 145 -22.20 -7.55 -4.32
C ILE A 145 -22.45 -7.05 -5.75
N SER A 146 -21.76 -7.63 -6.74
CA SER A 146 -22.02 -7.30 -8.14
C SER A 146 -21.55 -8.39 -9.09
N PHE A 147 -21.78 -8.17 -10.39
CA PHE A 147 -21.35 -9.04 -11.49
C PHE A 147 -19.92 -8.72 -11.99
N ASN A 148 -19.26 -7.69 -11.45
CA ASN A 148 -17.87 -7.33 -11.72
C ASN A 148 -17.19 -6.71 -10.51
N LYS A 149 -15.85 -6.67 -10.52
CA LYS A 149 -15.03 -6.16 -9.42
C LYS A 149 -15.26 -4.67 -9.14
N ILE A 150 -15.46 -3.87 -10.19
CA ILE A 150 -15.60 -2.41 -10.11
C ILE A 150 -16.89 -2.03 -9.38
N PHE A 151 -18.00 -2.63 -9.76
CA PHE A 151 -19.29 -2.33 -9.12
C PHE A 151 -19.42 -2.99 -7.75
N ALA A 152 -18.75 -4.14 -7.52
CA ALA A 152 -18.65 -4.70 -6.18
C ALA A 152 -17.93 -3.72 -5.22
N LYS A 153 -16.82 -3.10 -5.67
CA LYS A 153 -16.12 -2.08 -4.89
C LYS A 153 -17.02 -0.85 -4.62
N LEU A 154 -17.70 -0.32 -5.61
CA LEU A 154 -18.66 0.76 -5.43
C LEU A 154 -19.77 0.38 -4.42
N GLY A 155 -20.25 -0.86 -4.49
CA GLY A 155 -21.27 -1.37 -3.57
C GLY A 155 -20.83 -1.35 -2.11
N SER A 156 -19.56 -1.73 -1.83
CA SER A 156 -19.03 -1.71 -0.47
C SER A 156 -18.90 -0.30 0.11
N ASP A 157 -18.71 0.72 -0.75
CA ASP A 157 -18.62 2.11 -0.32
C ASP A 157 -20.00 2.81 -0.18
N TYR A 158 -21.06 2.26 -0.82
CA TYR A 158 -22.34 2.92 -1.01
C TYR A 158 -23.13 3.21 0.29
N LYS A 159 -23.10 2.27 1.27
CA LYS A 159 -23.85 2.36 2.52
C LYS A 159 -22.99 2.15 3.77
N LYS A 160 -21.69 2.54 3.72
CA LYS A 160 -20.83 2.43 4.91
C LYS A 160 -21.39 3.18 6.11
N PRO A 161 -21.18 2.69 7.35
CA PRO A 161 -20.49 1.44 7.70
C PRO A 161 -21.45 0.24 7.79
N ASP A 162 -20.85 -0.97 7.79
CA ASP A 162 -21.51 -2.22 8.18
C ASP A 162 -22.81 -2.52 7.43
N ALA A 163 -22.74 -2.51 6.12
CA ALA A 163 -23.89 -2.72 5.25
C ALA A 163 -23.59 -3.68 4.10
N THR A 164 -24.63 -4.29 3.56
CA THR A 164 -24.61 -5.04 2.31
C THR A 164 -25.29 -4.23 1.22
N THR A 165 -24.65 -4.09 0.06
CA THR A 165 -25.24 -3.42 -1.11
C THR A 165 -25.11 -4.31 -2.33
N TRP A 166 -26.23 -4.62 -2.96
CA TRP A 166 -26.26 -5.40 -4.21
C TRP A 166 -26.49 -4.51 -5.43
N ILE A 167 -25.48 -4.44 -6.28
CA ILE A 167 -25.51 -3.77 -7.60
C ILE A 167 -25.63 -4.84 -8.67
N SER A 168 -26.86 -5.08 -9.14
CA SER A 168 -27.20 -6.04 -10.20
C SER A 168 -27.20 -5.39 -11.58
N ARG A 169 -27.35 -6.22 -12.63
CA ARG A 169 -27.54 -5.70 -14.01
C ARG A 169 -28.80 -4.87 -14.16
N ASP A 170 -29.85 -5.17 -13.40
CA ASP A 170 -31.13 -4.47 -13.50
C ASP A 170 -31.14 -3.12 -12.78
N ASN A 171 -30.24 -2.93 -11.79
CA ASN A 171 -30.28 -1.73 -10.96
C ASN A 171 -29.04 -0.82 -11.06
N TYR A 172 -27.94 -1.28 -11.70
CA TYR A 172 -26.68 -0.54 -11.68
C TYR A 172 -26.79 0.86 -12.28
N GLN A 173 -27.57 1.06 -13.34
CA GLN A 173 -27.74 2.38 -13.92
C GLN A 173 -28.41 3.35 -12.94
N ARG A 174 -29.40 2.89 -12.20
CA ARG A 174 -30.11 3.67 -11.19
C ARG A 174 -29.23 3.98 -9.97
N LEU A 175 -28.39 3.01 -9.55
CA LEU A 175 -27.57 3.15 -8.33
C LEU A 175 -26.22 3.80 -8.60
N VAL A 176 -25.55 3.43 -9.72
CA VAL A 176 -24.16 3.80 -9.99
C VAL A 176 -24.07 5.07 -10.84
N TRP A 177 -24.90 5.20 -11.89
CA TRP A 177 -24.75 6.32 -12.82
C TRP A 177 -24.96 7.72 -12.21
N PRO A 178 -25.79 7.92 -11.18
CA PRO A 178 -25.90 9.22 -10.50
C PRO A 178 -24.70 9.59 -9.63
N LEU A 179 -23.82 8.63 -9.28
CA LEU A 179 -22.68 8.87 -8.42
C LEU A 179 -21.65 9.77 -9.10
N PRO A 180 -20.90 10.59 -8.33
CA PRO A 180 -19.77 11.34 -8.84
C PRO A 180 -18.78 10.45 -9.58
N VAL A 181 -18.20 10.95 -10.67
CA VAL A 181 -17.20 10.20 -11.44
C VAL A 181 -15.96 9.86 -10.63
N THR A 182 -15.67 10.63 -9.59
CA THR A 182 -14.57 10.40 -8.62
C THR A 182 -14.74 9.16 -7.77
N ASP A 183 -15.96 8.65 -7.64
CA ASP A 183 -16.25 7.44 -6.87
C ASP A 183 -15.90 6.17 -7.65
N LEU A 184 -15.76 6.28 -8.98
CA LEU A 184 -15.34 5.16 -9.80
C LEU A 184 -13.87 4.82 -9.55
N LEU A 185 -13.60 3.55 -9.28
CA LEU A 185 -12.25 3.06 -9.06
C LEU A 185 -11.31 3.48 -10.22
N TYR A 186 -10.10 3.92 -9.88
CA TYR A 186 -9.07 4.46 -10.78
C TYR A 186 -9.33 5.86 -11.36
N VAL A 187 -10.38 6.55 -10.97
CA VAL A 187 -10.53 7.99 -11.26
C VAL A 187 -9.82 8.79 -10.18
N GLY A 188 -8.53 9.04 -10.40
CA GLY A 188 -7.75 9.92 -9.55
C GLY A 188 -8.02 11.41 -9.85
N ARG A 189 -7.46 12.31 -9.04
CA ARG A 189 -7.65 13.76 -9.14
C ARG A 189 -7.40 14.32 -10.55
N SER A 190 -6.29 13.95 -11.18
CA SER A 190 -5.93 14.45 -12.53
C SER A 190 -6.93 14.01 -13.60
N ALA A 191 -7.41 12.74 -13.53
CA ALA A 191 -8.44 12.24 -14.44
C ALA A 191 -9.77 12.96 -14.19
N ALA A 192 -10.18 13.15 -12.94
CA ALA A 192 -11.39 13.88 -12.58
C ALA A 192 -11.38 15.32 -13.11
N GLU A 193 -10.29 16.07 -12.92
CA GLU A 193 -10.12 17.43 -13.43
C GLU A 193 -10.21 17.49 -14.97
N THR A 194 -9.66 16.48 -15.67
CA THR A 194 -9.74 16.38 -17.13
C THR A 194 -11.16 16.07 -17.60
N LEU A 195 -11.87 15.16 -16.93
CA LEU A 195 -13.25 14.81 -17.23
C LEU A 195 -14.20 15.98 -16.97
N GLU A 196 -14.02 16.71 -15.87
CA GLU A 196 -14.84 17.87 -15.54
C GLU A 196 -14.76 18.97 -16.61
N ARG A 197 -13.58 19.22 -17.18
CA ARG A 197 -13.39 20.20 -18.29
C ARG A 197 -14.22 19.91 -19.54
N VAL A 198 -14.60 18.64 -19.73
CA VAL A 198 -15.45 18.20 -20.84
C VAL A 198 -16.88 17.88 -20.44
N GLY A 199 -17.28 18.28 -19.21
CA GLY A 199 -18.65 18.18 -18.70
C GLY A 199 -19.01 16.80 -18.16
N VAL A 200 -18.07 15.88 -17.97
CA VAL A 200 -18.27 14.56 -17.36
C VAL A 200 -18.10 14.67 -15.86
N ARG A 201 -19.22 14.64 -15.13
CA ARG A 201 -19.24 14.80 -13.66
C ARG A 201 -19.71 13.54 -12.93
N THR A 202 -20.56 12.74 -13.60
CA THR A 202 -21.10 11.50 -13.03
C THR A 202 -20.58 10.28 -13.75
N ILE A 203 -20.71 9.11 -13.13
CA ILE A 203 -20.39 7.84 -13.78
C ILE A 203 -21.29 7.63 -15.00
N GLY A 204 -22.55 8.06 -14.94
CA GLY A 204 -23.48 8.02 -16.07
C GLY A 204 -23.08 8.93 -17.23
N ASP A 205 -22.51 10.12 -16.96
CA ASP A 205 -21.94 10.98 -18.02
C ASP A 205 -20.77 10.27 -18.70
N LEU A 206 -19.89 9.65 -17.90
CA LEU A 206 -18.74 8.90 -18.41
C LEU A 206 -19.18 7.72 -19.29
N ALA A 207 -20.23 6.99 -18.87
CA ALA A 207 -20.77 5.84 -19.63
C ALA A 207 -21.40 6.25 -20.97
N ARG A 208 -21.94 7.47 -21.06
CA ARG A 208 -22.57 8.01 -22.29
C ARG A 208 -21.58 8.79 -23.19
N PHE A 209 -20.39 9.09 -22.65
CA PHE A 209 -19.40 9.86 -23.40
C PHE A 209 -18.76 9.02 -24.50
N ASP A 210 -18.30 9.68 -25.57
CA ASP A 210 -17.65 8.99 -26.66
C ASP A 210 -16.31 8.35 -26.23
N ARG A 211 -16.21 7.04 -26.42
CA ARG A 211 -15.07 6.22 -25.95
C ARG A 211 -13.75 6.59 -26.63
N GLU A 212 -13.79 6.97 -27.93
CA GLU A 212 -12.59 7.37 -28.67
C GLU A 212 -12.10 8.75 -28.23
N ARG A 213 -13.04 9.63 -27.93
CA ARG A 213 -12.70 10.95 -27.35
C ARG A 213 -12.08 10.81 -25.98
N LEU A 214 -12.57 9.89 -25.13
CA LEU A 214 -11.92 9.56 -23.84
C LEU A 214 -10.51 9.01 -24.02
N PHE A 215 -10.29 8.17 -25.04
CA PHE A 215 -8.95 7.72 -25.36
C PHE A 215 -8.03 8.88 -25.76
N ARG A 216 -8.50 9.85 -26.52
CA ARG A 216 -7.71 11.04 -26.87
C ARG A 216 -7.38 11.92 -25.65
N LEU A 217 -8.26 11.98 -24.65
CA LEU A 217 -8.07 12.79 -23.44
C LEU A 217 -7.19 12.11 -22.38
N LEU A 218 -7.36 10.83 -22.16
CA LEU A 218 -6.78 10.08 -21.03
C LEU A 218 -5.99 8.84 -21.46
N GLY A 219 -5.80 8.63 -22.77
CA GLY A 219 -5.14 7.44 -23.30
C GLY A 219 -5.92 6.15 -23.02
N LYS A 220 -5.20 5.06 -22.88
CA LYS A 220 -5.78 3.73 -22.57
C LYS A 220 -6.67 3.75 -21.31
N GLN A 221 -6.31 4.57 -20.31
CA GLN A 221 -7.10 4.72 -19.10
C GLN A 221 -8.49 5.28 -19.40
N GLY A 222 -8.64 6.22 -20.33
CA GLY A 222 -9.93 6.78 -20.71
C GLY A 222 -10.89 5.73 -21.26
N SER A 223 -10.42 4.87 -22.17
CA SER A 223 -11.22 3.75 -22.69
C SER A 223 -11.61 2.76 -21.58
N GLN A 224 -10.69 2.46 -20.68
CA GLN A 224 -10.92 1.55 -19.58
C GLN A 224 -11.96 2.09 -18.58
N LEU A 225 -11.88 3.36 -18.25
CA LEU A 225 -12.84 4.03 -17.36
C LEU A 225 -14.23 4.06 -17.97
N HIS A 226 -14.36 4.27 -19.30
CA HIS A 226 -15.63 4.14 -20.02
C HIS A 226 -16.20 2.73 -19.87
N ASP A 227 -15.38 1.71 -20.15
CA ASP A 227 -15.80 0.31 -20.05
C ASP A 227 -16.24 -0.04 -18.62
N TYR A 228 -15.57 0.50 -17.61
CA TYR A 228 -15.95 0.37 -16.19
C TYR A 228 -17.31 1.02 -15.90
N ALA A 229 -17.53 2.25 -16.36
CA ALA A 229 -18.80 2.95 -16.17
C ALA A 229 -19.99 2.25 -16.84
N CYS A 230 -19.73 1.55 -17.96
CA CYS A 230 -20.69 0.71 -18.67
C CYS A 230 -20.88 -0.68 -18.02
N GLY A 231 -20.14 -1.04 -16.99
CA GLY A 231 -20.21 -2.36 -16.34
C GLY A 231 -19.59 -3.49 -17.17
N LEU A 232 -18.68 -3.18 -18.09
CA LEU A 232 -18.06 -4.12 -19.01
C LEU A 232 -16.79 -4.79 -18.48
N ASP A 233 -16.39 -4.49 -17.23
CA ASP A 233 -15.24 -5.16 -16.61
C ASP A 233 -15.46 -6.68 -16.52
N ARG A 234 -14.47 -7.43 -16.99
CA ARG A 234 -14.43 -8.89 -16.95
C ARG A 234 -13.22 -9.45 -16.24
N SER A 235 -12.46 -8.61 -15.54
CA SER A 235 -11.28 -9.05 -14.81
C SER A 235 -11.65 -10.18 -13.83
N PRO A 236 -10.89 -11.29 -13.81
CA PRO A 236 -11.14 -12.35 -12.83
C PRO A 236 -10.72 -11.93 -11.44
N VAL A 237 -11.28 -12.59 -10.42
CA VAL A 237 -10.74 -12.59 -9.06
C VAL A 237 -9.64 -13.64 -9.02
N ALA A 238 -8.46 -13.25 -8.56
CA ALA A 238 -7.32 -14.14 -8.49
C ALA A 238 -7.51 -15.18 -7.35
N PRO A 239 -6.97 -16.40 -7.53
CA PRO A 239 -6.95 -17.41 -6.46
C PRO A 239 -6.19 -16.94 -5.23
N ALA A 240 -6.63 -17.39 -4.06
CA ALA A 240 -5.96 -17.13 -2.80
C ALA A 240 -4.51 -17.63 -2.84
N GLY A 241 -3.59 -16.81 -2.34
CA GLY A 241 -2.17 -17.17 -2.30
C GLY A 241 -1.43 -17.09 -3.65
N GLN A 242 -2.07 -16.61 -4.72
CA GLN A 242 -1.38 -16.39 -5.98
C GLN A 242 -0.26 -15.36 -5.79
N TYR A 243 1.00 -15.82 -5.88
CA TYR A 243 2.15 -14.95 -5.79
C TYR A 243 2.33 -14.14 -7.08
N THR A 244 2.26 -12.82 -6.96
CA THR A 244 2.63 -11.91 -8.04
C THR A 244 3.96 -11.25 -7.67
N PRO A 245 5.04 -11.46 -8.44
CA PRO A 245 6.32 -10.86 -8.14
C PRO A 245 6.22 -9.33 -8.18
N PRO A 246 6.88 -8.61 -7.27
CA PRO A 246 6.87 -7.16 -7.27
C PRO A 246 7.53 -6.61 -8.54
N LYS A 247 6.96 -5.55 -9.11
CA LYS A 247 7.54 -4.85 -10.26
C LYS A 247 8.71 -3.94 -9.87
N SER A 248 8.72 -3.50 -8.63
CA SER A 248 9.78 -2.67 -8.03
C SER A 248 9.79 -2.83 -6.51
N VAL A 249 10.92 -2.57 -5.88
CA VAL A 249 11.08 -2.52 -4.42
C VAL A 249 11.69 -1.19 -4.06
N GLY A 250 10.94 -0.34 -3.34
CA GLY A 250 11.42 0.97 -2.94
C GLY A 250 11.22 1.24 -1.45
N ASN A 251 12.04 2.13 -0.93
CA ASN A 251 11.87 2.69 0.40
C ASN A 251 12.14 4.19 0.38
N GLY A 252 11.31 4.95 1.09
CA GLY A 252 11.45 6.39 1.23
C GLY A 252 11.32 6.83 2.68
N ASN A 253 11.98 7.93 3.01
CA ASN A 253 11.90 8.54 4.33
C ASN A 253 11.77 10.07 4.20
N THR A 254 10.86 10.64 5.00
CA THR A 254 10.82 12.07 5.29
C THR A 254 11.60 12.27 6.59
N PHE A 255 12.73 12.97 6.51
CA PHE A 255 13.65 13.12 7.64
C PHE A 255 13.11 14.08 8.70
N ALA A 256 13.51 13.87 9.95
CA ALA A 256 13.11 14.72 11.08
C ALA A 256 13.55 16.18 10.88
N HIS A 257 14.69 16.42 10.27
CA HIS A 257 15.17 17.71 9.77
C HIS A 257 15.55 17.60 8.30
N ASN A 258 15.64 18.73 7.61
CA ASN A 258 16.10 18.70 6.22
C ASN A 258 17.60 18.36 6.20
N LEU A 259 17.98 17.45 5.32
CA LEU A 259 19.39 17.15 5.09
C LEU A 259 20.04 18.33 4.37
N GLN A 260 21.19 18.79 4.86
CA GLN A 260 21.82 20.03 4.40
C GLN A 260 23.19 19.82 3.77
N SER A 261 23.77 18.62 3.93
CA SER A 261 25.09 18.31 3.39
C SER A 261 25.08 17.06 2.51
N ARG A 262 26.12 16.92 1.69
CA ARG A 262 26.31 15.74 0.85
C ARG A 262 26.44 14.48 1.70
N GLU A 263 27.10 14.58 2.85
CA GLU A 263 27.30 13.48 3.80
C GLU A 263 25.98 13.01 4.41
N GLU A 264 25.10 13.94 4.79
CA GLU A 264 23.77 13.62 5.30
C GLU A 264 22.90 12.96 4.23
N ILE A 265 22.93 13.47 2.99
CA ILE A 265 22.20 12.90 1.85
C ILE A 265 22.73 11.49 1.57
N GLN A 266 24.05 11.29 1.56
CA GLN A 266 24.68 9.98 1.37
C GLN A 266 24.28 9.00 2.48
N ALA A 267 24.30 9.42 3.73
CA ALA A 267 23.89 8.58 4.85
C ALA A 267 22.42 8.15 4.73
N GLY A 268 21.53 9.08 4.33
CA GLY A 268 20.11 8.80 4.05
C GLY A 268 19.93 7.79 2.91
N ILE A 269 20.66 7.96 1.81
CA ILE A 269 20.62 7.03 0.66
C ILE A 269 21.12 5.64 1.06
N VAL A 270 22.24 5.55 1.80
CA VAL A 270 22.80 4.26 2.27
C VAL A 270 21.79 3.52 3.14
N GLN A 271 21.16 4.20 4.08
CA GLN A 271 20.15 3.62 4.95
C GLN A 271 18.94 3.06 4.16
N LEU A 272 18.43 3.83 3.18
CA LEU A 272 17.31 3.41 2.35
C LEU A 272 17.68 2.25 1.45
N ALA A 273 18.87 2.29 0.84
CA ALA A 273 19.36 1.26 -0.06
C ALA A 273 19.61 -0.08 0.67
N ASP A 274 20.10 -0.05 1.93
CA ASP A 274 20.25 -1.26 2.75
C ASP A 274 18.91 -1.96 2.97
N GLN A 275 17.85 -1.19 3.29
CA GLN A 275 16.50 -1.72 3.44
C GLN A 275 15.91 -2.26 2.12
N VAL A 276 16.18 -1.59 1.00
CA VAL A 276 15.77 -2.06 -0.34
C VAL A 276 16.48 -3.37 -0.67
N GLY A 277 17.80 -3.47 -0.44
CA GLY A 277 18.59 -4.70 -0.65
C GLY A 277 18.05 -5.87 0.18
N ALA A 278 17.77 -5.66 1.47
CA ALA A 278 17.21 -6.69 2.34
C ALA A 278 15.84 -7.18 1.85
N ARG A 279 14.99 -6.28 1.31
CA ARG A 279 13.70 -6.67 0.73
C ARG A 279 13.87 -7.45 -0.57
N LEU A 280 14.79 -7.06 -1.44
CA LEU A 280 15.10 -7.79 -2.67
C LEU A 280 15.53 -9.24 -2.35
N ARG A 281 16.44 -9.44 -1.41
CA ARG A 281 16.90 -10.79 -0.98
C ARG A 281 15.75 -11.62 -0.39
N ARG A 282 14.88 -11.01 0.42
CA ARG A 282 13.69 -11.69 0.94
C ARG A 282 12.75 -12.18 -0.16
N HIS A 283 12.63 -11.43 -1.25
CA HIS A 283 11.84 -11.82 -2.43
C HIS A 283 12.61 -12.69 -3.42
N ARG A 284 13.89 -13.01 -3.17
CA ARG A 284 14.80 -13.70 -4.10
C ARG A 284 14.88 -13.01 -5.47
N MET A 285 15.02 -11.69 -5.45
CA MET A 285 15.05 -10.85 -6.65
C MET A 285 16.35 -10.04 -6.67
N LYS A 286 16.84 -9.75 -7.89
CA LYS A 286 17.87 -8.74 -8.17
C LYS A 286 17.27 -7.62 -9.01
N CYS A 287 17.79 -6.41 -8.90
CA CYS A 287 17.39 -5.29 -9.76
C CYS A 287 18.42 -5.06 -10.85
N THR A 288 17.96 -4.65 -12.02
CA THR A 288 18.78 -4.17 -13.15
C THR A 288 18.63 -2.67 -13.38
N GLY A 289 18.07 -1.95 -12.41
CA GLY A 289 17.99 -0.51 -12.43
C GLY A 289 17.71 0.07 -11.05
N VAL A 290 18.12 1.33 -10.87
CA VAL A 290 17.90 2.10 -9.64
C VAL A 290 17.24 3.41 -10.02
N ALA A 291 16.23 3.82 -9.24
CA ALA A 291 15.62 5.13 -9.30
C ALA A 291 15.79 5.84 -7.97
N LEU A 292 16.06 7.13 -8.04
CA LEU A 292 16.12 8.04 -6.91
C LEU A 292 15.09 9.15 -7.08
N GLN A 293 14.31 9.41 -6.03
CA GLN A 293 13.46 10.58 -5.92
C GLN A 293 13.93 11.44 -4.75
N ILE A 294 14.06 12.73 -5.00
CA ILE A 294 14.44 13.76 -4.03
C ILE A 294 13.29 14.75 -3.92
N ARG A 295 12.83 15.00 -2.70
CA ARG A 295 11.83 16.06 -2.41
C ARG A 295 12.46 17.19 -1.62
N ASP A 296 12.28 18.40 -2.09
CA ASP A 296 12.73 19.61 -1.39
C ASP A 296 11.74 20.06 -0.28
N PRO A 297 12.11 21.07 0.54
CA PRO A 297 11.21 21.61 1.56
C PRO A 297 9.93 22.24 1.01
N ASP A 298 9.93 22.69 -0.26
CA ASP A 298 8.78 23.27 -0.96
C ASP A 298 7.88 22.19 -1.57
N PHE A 299 8.13 20.91 -1.26
CA PHE A 299 7.40 19.72 -1.78
C PHE A 299 7.53 19.51 -3.30
N ARG A 300 8.58 20.04 -3.93
CA ARG A 300 8.90 19.76 -5.32
C ARG A 300 9.71 18.48 -5.42
N ASP A 301 9.35 17.64 -6.37
CA ASP A 301 9.98 16.35 -6.59
C ASP A 301 10.89 16.36 -7.83
N ILE A 302 12.07 15.77 -7.68
CA ILE A 302 12.92 15.38 -8.81
C ILE A 302 13.10 13.88 -8.75
N SER A 303 12.91 13.19 -9.89
CA SER A 303 13.15 11.77 -10.02
C SER A 303 14.10 11.48 -11.17
N ARG A 304 15.08 10.60 -10.94
CA ARG A 304 16.01 10.10 -11.96
C ARG A 304 16.18 8.60 -11.80
N GLN A 305 16.47 7.92 -12.89
CA GLN A 305 16.73 6.49 -12.89
C GLN A 305 17.82 6.14 -13.89
N LYS A 306 18.50 5.02 -13.64
CA LYS A 306 19.48 4.43 -14.57
C LYS A 306 19.39 2.92 -14.56
N ARG A 307 19.81 2.31 -15.67
CA ARG A 307 20.03 0.86 -15.75
C ARG A 307 21.40 0.50 -15.19
N LEU A 308 21.49 -0.68 -14.63
CA LEU A 308 22.73 -1.26 -14.13
C LEU A 308 23.30 -2.23 -15.16
N GLU A 309 24.61 -2.28 -15.27
CA GLU A 309 25.31 -3.25 -16.13
C GLU A 309 25.20 -4.67 -15.56
N VAL A 310 25.20 -4.78 -14.23
CA VAL A 310 25.15 -6.06 -13.53
C VAL A 310 23.98 -6.07 -12.55
N PRO A 311 23.13 -7.13 -12.57
CA PRO A 311 22.05 -7.29 -11.63
C PRO A 311 22.55 -7.37 -10.18
N THR A 312 21.87 -6.68 -9.24
CA THR A 312 22.30 -6.65 -7.84
C THR A 312 21.14 -6.70 -6.85
N CYS A 313 21.39 -7.25 -5.66
CA CYS A 313 20.57 -7.12 -4.45
C CYS A 313 21.36 -6.49 -3.28
N LEU A 314 22.59 -6.00 -3.56
CA LEU A 314 23.47 -5.42 -2.55
C LEU A 314 23.14 -3.95 -2.28
N GLY A 315 22.75 -3.62 -1.05
CA GLY A 315 22.43 -2.25 -0.66
C GLY A 315 23.56 -1.25 -0.95
N ARG A 316 24.82 -1.65 -0.79
CA ARG A 316 25.98 -0.79 -1.09
C ARG A 316 26.08 -0.40 -2.58
N GLU A 317 25.76 -1.32 -3.49
CA GLU A 317 25.78 -1.05 -4.93
C GLU A 317 24.59 -0.16 -5.30
N ILE A 318 23.40 -0.47 -4.79
CA ILE A 318 22.21 0.38 -4.94
C ILE A 318 22.47 1.80 -4.42
N ALA A 319 23.13 1.94 -3.26
CA ALA A 319 23.47 3.23 -2.68
C ALA A 319 24.46 4.02 -3.54
N ARG A 320 25.48 3.35 -4.09
CA ARG A 320 26.46 3.98 -5.01
C ARG A 320 25.74 4.56 -6.23
N GLU A 321 24.92 3.75 -6.89
CA GLU A 321 24.20 4.15 -8.09
C GLU A 321 23.18 5.28 -7.80
N ALA A 322 22.49 5.21 -6.65
CA ALA A 322 21.58 6.27 -6.22
C ALA A 322 22.35 7.57 -5.90
N MET A 323 23.54 7.49 -5.33
CA MET A 323 24.39 8.65 -5.06
C MET A 323 24.90 9.31 -6.34
N GLU A 324 25.30 8.52 -7.35
CA GLU A 324 25.65 9.05 -8.67
C GLU A 324 24.48 9.79 -9.33
N LEU A 325 23.24 9.27 -9.19
CA LEU A 325 22.05 9.97 -9.66
C LEU A 325 21.85 11.28 -8.91
N ALA A 326 22.07 11.31 -7.58
CA ALA A 326 21.96 12.51 -6.79
C ALA A 326 23.01 13.57 -7.21
N ASP A 327 24.27 13.18 -7.34
CA ASP A 327 25.35 14.05 -7.79
C ASP A 327 25.08 14.65 -9.17
N GLY A 328 24.43 13.90 -10.06
CA GLY A 328 24.10 14.35 -11.41
C GLY A 328 22.85 15.22 -11.54
N CYS A 329 21.96 15.28 -10.53
CA CYS A 329 20.68 15.95 -10.67
C CYS A 329 20.33 16.92 -9.53
N TRP A 330 21.06 16.92 -8.43
CA TRP A 330 20.78 17.72 -7.25
C TRP A 330 21.95 18.63 -6.90
N ASN A 331 21.66 19.89 -6.60
CA ASN A 331 22.65 20.75 -5.97
C ASN A 331 22.76 20.38 -4.48
N MET A 332 23.88 19.79 -4.09
CA MET A 332 24.13 19.29 -2.74
C MET A 332 24.12 20.35 -1.62
N GLN A 333 24.05 21.63 -2.00
CA GLN A 333 23.88 22.73 -1.05
C GLN A 333 22.40 23.05 -0.79
N LYS A 334 21.48 22.51 -1.59
CA LYS A 334 20.04 22.65 -1.36
C LYS A 334 19.54 21.63 -0.35
N PRO A 335 18.68 22.06 0.60
CA PRO A 335 18.15 21.16 1.61
C PRO A 335 17.23 20.10 0.98
N VAL A 336 17.30 18.88 1.52
CA VAL A 336 16.47 17.74 1.12
C VAL A 336 15.51 17.38 2.25
N ARG A 337 14.21 17.37 1.97
CA ARG A 337 13.16 16.99 2.93
C ARG A 337 12.96 15.48 3.00
N ALA A 338 12.93 14.82 1.84
CA ALA A 338 12.70 13.38 1.75
C ALA A 338 13.49 12.77 0.60
N LEU A 339 13.87 11.52 0.78
CA LEU A 339 14.51 10.67 -0.23
C LEU A 339 13.71 9.40 -0.42
N THR A 340 13.64 8.90 -1.66
CA THR A 340 13.15 7.56 -1.97
C THR A 340 14.13 6.86 -2.91
N VAL A 341 14.60 5.68 -2.51
CA VAL A 341 15.44 4.79 -3.33
C VAL A 341 14.58 3.61 -3.77
N THR A 342 14.57 3.33 -5.07
CA THR A 342 13.75 2.26 -5.64
C THR A 342 14.60 1.39 -6.57
N ALA A 343 14.60 0.09 -6.30
CA ALA A 343 15.09 -0.95 -7.19
C ALA A 343 14.00 -1.22 -8.25
N ILE A 344 14.35 -1.09 -9.51
CA ILE A 344 13.46 -1.25 -10.67
C ILE A 344 13.99 -2.31 -11.64
N TYR A 345 13.12 -2.75 -12.57
CA TYR A 345 13.46 -3.83 -13.52
C TYR A 345 13.94 -5.08 -12.80
N LEU A 346 13.08 -5.60 -11.92
CA LEU A 346 13.41 -6.76 -11.10
C LEU A 346 13.41 -8.04 -11.92
N ILE A 347 14.38 -8.90 -11.63
CA ILE A 347 14.49 -10.25 -12.19
C ILE A 347 14.67 -11.25 -11.04
N PRO A 348 14.17 -12.49 -11.19
CA PRO A 348 14.47 -13.56 -10.24
C PRO A 348 15.95 -13.79 -10.10
N GLU A 349 16.40 -14.14 -8.90
CA GLU A 349 17.83 -14.32 -8.60
C GLU A 349 18.47 -15.43 -9.43
N ASP A 350 17.75 -16.51 -9.71
CA ASP A 350 18.14 -17.64 -10.54
C ASP A 350 18.25 -17.30 -12.04
N GLN A 351 17.61 -16.21 -12.48
CA GLN A 351 17.69 -15.71 -13.86
C GLN A 351 18.70 -14.58 -14.04
N ALA A 352 19.37 -14.17 -12.97
CA ALA A 352 20.36 -13.11 -12.98
C ALA A 352 21.70 -13.60 -13.56
N ALA A 353 21.74 -13.84 -14.86
CA ALA A 353 23.00 -14.16 -15.56
C ALA A 353 23.95 -12.96 -15.53
N VAL A 354 25.16 -13.18 -15.09
CA VAL A 354 26.28 -12.23 -15.23
C VAL A 354 27.12 -12.69 -16.38
N GLN A 355 27.35 -11.81 -17.36
CA GLN A 355 28.27 -12.10 -18.45
C GLN A 355 29.68 -12.25 -17.88
N GLN A 356 30.24 -13.45 -17.93
CA GLN A 356 31.60 -13.70 -17.51
C GLN A 356 32.58 -13.13 -18.55
N THR A 357 33.55 -12.39 -18.09
CA THR A 357 34.65 -11.95 -18.96
C THR A 357 35.68 -13.05 -19.07
N LEU A 358 36.30 -13.20 -20.26
CA LEU A 358 37.34 -14.19 -20.54
C LEU A 358 38.64 -14.04 -19.67
N PHE A 359 38.76 -12.93 -18.95
CA PHE A 359 39.99 -12.58 -18.22
C PHE A 359 39.89 -12.75 -16.69
N GLY A 360 38.96 -13.59 -16.22
CA GLY A 360 38.82 -13.89 -14.79
C GLY A 360 38.14 -12.74 -14.01
N ASP A 361 37.01 -13.02 -13.38
CA ASP A 361 36.23 -12.01 -12.69
C ASP A 361 36.56 -12.00 -11.19
N GLN A 362 37.67 -11.32 -10.81
CA GLN A 362 37.94 -11.04 -9.38
C GLN A 362 36.78 -10.30 -8.69
N GLY A 363 35.94 -9.62 -9.46
CA GLY A 363 34.71 -8.96 -8.97
C GLY A 363 33.60 -9.94 -8.63
N ALA A 364 33.51 -11.10 -9.30
CA ALA A 364 32.44 -12.07 -9.04
C ALA A 364 32.62 -12.75 -7.67
N GLU A 365 33.82 -13.20 -7.32
CA GLU A 365 34.10 -13.82 -6.01
C GLU A 365 33.85 -12.82 -4.87
N GLN A 366 34.31 -11.58 -5.04
CA GLN A 366 34.10 -10.54 -4.05
C GLN A 366 32.61 -10.23 -3.88
N ARG A 367 31.81 -10.21 -4.97
CA ARG A 367 30.37 -9.98 -4.95
C ARG A 367 29.65 -11.13 -4.25
N GLU A 368 29.98 -12.38 -4.56
CA GLU A 368 29.42 -13.55 -3.88
C GLU A 368 29.69 -13.52 -2.37
N ARG A 369 30.88 -13.15 -1.95
CA ARG A 369 31.22 -12.96 -0.53
C ARG A 369 30.38 -11.88 0.11
N LEU A 370 30.11 -10.77 -0.59
CA LEU A 370 29.27 -9.68 -0.09
C LEU A 370 27.78 -10.07 -0.02
N GLU A 371 27.29 -10.87 -0.96
CA GLU A 371 25.94 -11.40 -0.92
C GLU A 371 25.76 -12.35 0.28
N LYS A 372 26.73 -13.27 0.52
CA LYS A 372 26.73 -14.14 1.71
C LYS A 372 26.74 -13.33 3.02
N LEU A 373 27.56 -12.27 3.09
CA LEU A 373 27.58 -11.38 4.25
C LEU A 373 26.25 -10.69 4.46
N ALA A 374 25.63 -10.17 3.38
CA ALA A 374 24.35 -9.49 3.46
C ALA A 374 23.23 -10.45 3.93
N HIS A 375 23.20 -11.70 3.46
CA HIS A 375 22.28 -12.73 3.96
C HIS A 375 22.51 -13.05 5.44
N ALA A 376 23.76 -13.14 5.90
CA ALA A 376 24.07 -13.35 7.31
C ALA A 376 23.59 -12.19 8.18
N MET A 377 23.77 -10.96 7.72
CA MET A 377 23.24 -9.75 8.41
C MET A 377 21.71 -9.77 8.48
N ASP A 378 21.03 -10.15 7.41
CA ASP A 378 19.56 -10.25 7.40
C ASP A 378 19.08 -11.32 8.40
N ALA A 379 19.73 -12.50 8.44
CA ALA A 379 19.42 -13.55 9.40
C ALA A 379 19.58 -13.11 10.88
N ILE A 380 20.61 -12.32 11.17
CA ILE A 380 20.82 -11.71 12.50
C ILE A 380 19.68 -10.73 12.82
N ARG A 381 19.33 -9.87 11.86
CA ARG A 381 18.23 -8.90 12.04
C ARG A 381 16.86 -9.56 12.22
N ASP A 382 16.60 -10.65 11.51
CA ASP A 382 15.35 -11.41 11.64
C ASP A 382 15.24 -12.11 13.00
N LYS A 383 16.39 -12.58 13.56
CA LYS A 383 16.43 -13.28 14.85
C LYS A 383 16.46 -12.34 16.06
N TYR A 384 17.22 -11.25 15.98
CA TYR A 384 17.52 -10.38 17.12
C TYR A 384 16.98 -8.94 16.98
N GLY A 385 16.20 -8.68 15.91
CA GLY A 385 15.63 -7.37 15.62
C GLY A 385 16.53 -6.50 14.71
N LYS A 386 15.89 -5.54 14.04
CA LYS A 386 16.54 -4.70 13.01
C LYS A 386 17.72 -3.86 13.52
N GLY A 387 17.77 -3.58 14.82
CA GLY A 387 18.85 -2.82 15.45
C GLY A 387 20.09 -3.64 15.85
N ALA A 388 20.01 -4.98 15.78
CA ALA A 388 21.07 -5.87 16.26
C ALA A 388 22.40 -5.72 15.50
N ILE A 389 22.34 -5.44 14.20
CA ILE A 389 23.50 -5.21 13.33
C ILE A 389 23.20 -4.12 12.31
N GLY A 390 24.09 -3.17 12.16
CA GLY A 390 23.96 -2.07 11.19
C GLY A 390 25.29 -1.73 10.51
N LEU A 391 25.22 -0.96 9.44
CA LEU A 391 26.38 -0.42 8.77
C LEU A 391 27.01 0.68 9.65
N ALA A 392 28.35 0.74 9.70
CA ALA A 392 29.07 1.76 10.48
C ALA A 392 28.78 3.19 10.00
N SER A 393 28.42 3.35 8.74
CA SER A 393 28.00 4.61 8.11
C SER A 393 26.56 5.05 8.43
N SER A 394 25.77 4.25 9.17
CA SER A 394 24.41 4.63 9.55
C SER A 394 24.46 5.66 10.70
N PRO A 395 23.62 6.72 10.66
CA PRO A 395 23.53 7.71 11.74
C PRO A 395 23.23 7.07 13.10
N LYS A 396 23.83 7.58 14.18
CA LYS A 396 23.65 7.06 15.55
C LYS A 396 22.18 7.07 16.03
N GLU A 397 21.40 8.06 15.64
CA GLU A 397 19.98 8.18 16.02
C GLU A 397 19.11 6.98 15.56
N THR A 398 19.50 6.31 14.48
CA THR A 398 18.80 5.11 13.99
C THR A 398 19.09 3.88 14.88
N ARG A 399 20.19 3.88 15.62
CA ARG A 399 20.59 2.78 16.51
C ARG A 399 19.79 2.75 17.80
N GLU A 400 19.44 3.93 18.37
CA GLU A 400 18.73 4.03 19.64
C GLU A 400 17.22 3.73 19.54
N ARG A 401 16.59 4.07 18.41
CA ARG A 401 15.15 3.80 18.20
C ARG A 401 14.79 2.32 17.96
N HIS A 402 15.78 1.43 17.81
CA HIS A 402 15.58 0.02 17.52
C HIS A 402 16.15 -0.92 18.61
N ALA A 403 16.57 -0.39 19.75
CA ALA A 403 16.92 -1.23 20.89
C ALA A 403 15.63 -1.91 21.40
N PRO A 404 15.61 -3.23 21.61
CA PRO A 404 14.49 -3.87 22.28
C PRO A 404 14.34 -3.27 23.69
N PRO A 405 13.11 -3.19 24.23
CA PRO A 405 12.92 -2.78 25.60
C PRO A 405 13.77 -3.71 26.51
N PRO A 406 14.39 -3.17 27.58
CA PRO A 406 15.19 -3.97 28.51
C PRO A 406 14.32 -5.13 29.00
N GLY A 407 14.83 -6.35 28.83
CA GLY A 407 14.10 -7.59 29.06
C GLY A 407 13.42 -7.58 30.43
N GLY A 408 12.09 -7.70 30.39
CA GLY A 408 11.32 -8.11 31.55
C GLY A 408 11.77 -9.49 31.93
N GLY A 409 12.39 -9.60 33.11
CA GLY A 409 12.81 -10.86 33.69
C GLY A 409 11.62 -11.83 33.73
N ARG A 410 11.85 -13.05 33.31
CA ARG A 410 11.00 -14.16 33.69
C ARG A 410 11.16 -14.30 35.21
N GLU A 411 10.14 -13.93 35.95
CA GLU A 411 9.91 -14.52 37.27
C GLU A 411 9.15 -15.84 37.04
N GLU A 412 9.56 -16.85 37.75
CA GLU A 412 9.19 -18.26 37.72
C GLU A 412 7.70 -18.57 37.85
#